data_ca4bf7b16ee88e5173a9035229ff80a4
#
_entry.id   ca4bf7b16ee88e5173a9035229ff80a4
#
_cell.length_a   1.000
_cell.length_b   1.000
_cell.length_c   1.000
_cell.angle_alpha   90.00
_cell.angle_beta   90.00
_cell.angle_gamma   90.00
#
_symmetry.space_group_name_H-M   'P 1'
#
loop_
_entity.id
_entity.type
_entity.pdbx_description
1 polymer ?
#
loop_
_entity_poly.entity_id
_entity_poly.type
_entity_poly.pdbx_seq_one_letter_code
_entity_poly.pdbx_strand_id
1 'polypeptide(L)'
;MKAERIEQILLIHLLATAILAVLAFGTVESWSLVIFEINALVMAVMMGLLQLVDDDFQWRRLRFSLPLWALLLWGLIQLAPFGIAAPAGGPVDAPPESLSLAQLRLPTISKDPQSTREVVARLLALAIYFTVALQVFRCSAARRLAVRVLAVFGLAISFLAIAQRLTWNGRLYWVRQVSAFVSPFGPYGNYNHFAGMVELLFPLPFAWLIFSRGRGGERILYAIAVVIMVTAAVLSMSRAGMLTIGVQLAFFAGAAFLHRRRQGGGPRLTPLLIVVGAVLLSLWIGYQPLLRRFGTIQQ
;
A
#
# COMPACT_ATOMS: atom_id res chain seq x y z
N MET A 1 22.26 5.99 -22.49
CA MET A 1 22.10 4.50 -22.57
C MET A 1 22.26 3.75 -21.25
N LYS A 2 23.39 3.86 -20.51
CA LYS A 2 23.55 3.13 -19.23
C LYS A 2 22.59 3.64 -18.14
N ALA A 3 22.49 4.94 -17.94
CA ALA A 3 21.60 5.58 -16.97
C ALA A 3 20.11 5.24 -17.23
N GLU A 4 19.66 5.35 -18.46
CA GLU A 4 18.27 4.98 -18.83
C GLU A 4 17.94 3.51 -18.52
N ARG A 5 18.90 2.60 -18.74
CA ARG A 5 18.71 1.18 -18.37
C ARG A 5 18.55 1.00 -16.85
N ILE A 6 19.37 1.70 -16.06
CA ILE A 6 19.27 1.64 -14.59
C ILE A 6 17.93 2.20 -14.12
N GLU A 7 17.47 3.33 -14.68
CA GLU A 7 16.15 3.89 -14.38
C GLU A 7 15.00 2.91 -14.72
N GLN A 8 15.08 2.24 -15.87
CA GLN A 8 14.10 1.24 -16.25
C GLN A 8 14.12 0.03 -15.30
N ILE A 9 15.30 -0.45 -14.93
CA ILE A 9 15.43 -1.55 -13.96
C ILE A 9 14.86 -1.13 -12.61
N LEU A 10 15.17 0.07 -12.12
CA LEU A 10 14.61 0.62 -10.88
C LEU A 10 13.08 0.69 -10.92
N LEU A 11 12.50 1.13 -12.04
CA LEU A 11 11.05 1.18 -12.22
C LEU A 11 10.42 -0.21 -12.15
N ILE A 12 10.97 -1.16 -12.90
CA ILE A 12 10.48 -2.54 -12.93
C ILE A 12 10.61 -3.17 -11.54
N HIS A 13 11.76 -2.97 -10.90
CA HIS A 13 12.05 -3.50 -9.57
C HIS A 13 11.09 -2.92 -8.52
N LEU A 14 10.82 -1.61 -8.56
CA LEU A 14 9.87 -0.94 -7.66
C LEU A 14 8.45 -1.50 -7.82
N LEU A 15 7.98 -1.65 -9.07
CA LEU A 15 6.66 -2.21 -9.36
C LEU A 15 6.56 -3.68 -8.95
N ALA A 16 7.59 -4.48 -9.24
CA ALA A 16 7.65 -5.88 -8.84
C ALA A 16 7.63 -6.02 -7.31
N THR A 17 8.38 -5.18 -6.60
CA THR A 17 8.37 -5.17 -5.12
C THR A 17 6.98 -4.85 -4.57
N ALA A 18 6.30 -3.84 -5.11
CA ALA A 18 4.95 -3.48 -4.67
C ALA A 18 3.95 -4.65 -4.89
N ILE A 19 4.04 -5.33 -6.04
CA ILE A 19 3.21 -6.50 -6.35
C ILE A 19 3.54 -7.68 -5.42
N LEU A 20 4.82 -8.01 -5.26
CA LEU A 20 5.27 -9.12 -4.42
C LEU A 20 4.95 -8.88 -2.95
N ALA A 21 5.05 -7.65 -2.46
CA ALA A 21 4.66 -7.28 -1.10
C ALA A 21 3.18 -7.59 -0.82
N VAL A 22 2.29 -7.31 -1.78
CA VAL A 22 0.87 -7.66 -1.67
C VAL A 22 0.68 -9.18 -1.70
N LEU A 23 1.29 -9.87 -2.66
CA LEU A 23 1.17 -11.33 -2.82
C LEU A 23 1.76 -12.10 -1.62
N ALA A 24 2.79 -11.55 -0.96
CA ALA A 24 3.37 -12.06 0.27
C ALA A 24 2.59 -11.61 1.53
N PHE A 25 1.27 -11.72 1.47
CA PHE A 25 0.34 -11.42 2.57
C PHE A 25 0.42 -9.98 3.08
N GLY A 26 0.82 -9.03 2.23
CA GLY A 26 0.99 -7.62 2.60
C GLY A 26 2.21 -7.36 3.51
N THR A 27 3.23 -8.20 3.43
CA THR A 27 4.47 -8.12 4.24
C THR A 27 4.22 -8.16 5.76
N VAL A 28 3.17 -8.85 6.20
CA VAL A 28 2.85 -9.03 7.63
C VAL A 28 3.74 -10.10 8.27
N GLU A 29 4.17 -11.09 7.50
CA GLU A 29 5.02 -12.17 7.97
C GLU A 29 6.48 -11.72 8.11
N SER A 30 7.17 -12.14 9.16
CA SER A 30 8.55 -11.73 9.44
C SER A 30 9.50 -11.97 8.26
N TRP A 31 9.39 -13.13 7.58
CA TRP A 31 10.22 -13.44 6.41
C TRP A 31 9.98 -12.48 5.24
N SER A 32 8.72 -12.13 4.97
CA SER A 32 8.37 -11.24 3.87
C SER A 32 8.75 -9.78 4.18
N LEU A 33 8.65 -9.39 5.45
CA LEU A 33 9.09 -8.08 5.93
C LEU A 33 10.61 -7.92 5.78
N VAL A 34 11.40 -8.92 6.21
CA VAL A 34 12.87 -8.90 6.05
C VAL A 34 13.26 -8.80 4.58
N ILE A 35 12.62 -9.57 3.70
CA ILE A 35 12.87 -9.48 2.24
C ILE A 35 12.56 -8.06 1.75
N PHE A 36 11.45 -7.47 2.18
CA PHE A 36 11.05 -6.12 1.81
C PHE A 36 12.08 -5.08 2.27
N GLU A 37 12.59 -5.18 3.49
CA GLU A 37 13.61 -4.28 4.04
C GLU A 37 14.96 -4.42 3.32
N ILE A 38 15.44 -5.66 3.09
CA ILE A 38 16.68 -5.91 2.32
C ILE A 38 16.54 -5.36 0.90
N ASN A 39 15.40 -5.57 0.28
CA ASN A 39 15.14 -5.08 -1.08
C ASN A 39 15.16 -3.54 -1.17
N ALA A 40 14.76 -2.83 -0.11
CA ALA A 40 14.90 -1.38 -0.04
C ALA A 40 16.39 -0.96 -0.09
N LEU A 41 17.27 -1.68 0.61
CA LEU A 41 18.71 -1.42 0.56
C LEU A 41 19.29 -1.68 -0.84
N VAL A 42 18.84 -2.73 -1.52
CA VAL A 42 19.23 -2.99 -2.92
C VAL A 42 18.83 -1.81 -3.81
N MET A 43 17.62 -1.27 -3.63
CA MET A 43 17.19 -0.09 -4.39
C MET A 43 18.01 1.17 -4.06
N ALA A 44 18.39 1.35 -2.80
CA ALA A 44 19.26 2.45 -2.40
C ALA A 44 20.64 2.36 -3.10
N VAL A 45 21.22 1.16 -3.14
CA VAL A 45 22.48 0.89 -3.85
C VAL A 45 22.32 1.17 -5.36
N MET A 46 21.26 0.68 -5.99
CA MET A 46 21.00 0.94 -7.42
C MET A 46 20.82 2.43 -7.70
N MET A 47 20.18 3.17 -6.80
CA MET A 47 20.04 4.63 -6.91
C MET A 47 21.39 5.32 -6.78
N GLY A 48 22.25 4.88 -5.87
CA GLY A 48 23.64 5.35 -5.75
C GLY A 48 24.45 5.08 -7.01
N LEU A 49 24.33 3.88 -7.59
CA LEU A 49 24.99 3.55 -8.88
C LEU A 49 24.48 4.43 -10.03
N LEU A 50 23.19 4.75 -10.08
CA LEU A 50 22.62 5.66 -11.06
C LEU A 50 23.28 7.05 -10.93
N GLN A 51 23.43 7.55 -9.72
CA GLN A 51 24.08 8.84 -9.44
C GLN A 51 25.55 8.87 -9.88
N LEU A 52 26.28 7.73 -9.77
CA LEU A 52 27.67 7.63 -10.19
C LEU A 52 27.84 7.51 -11.71
N VAL A 53 26.83 7.02 -12.43
CA VAL A 53 26.88 6.77 -13.89
C VAL A 53 26.29 7.92 -14.71
N ASP A 54 25.43 8.73 -14.10
CA ASP A 54 24.74 9.85 -14.74
C ASP A 54 25.30 11.16 -14.20
N ASP A 55 26.23 11.77 -14.94
CA ASP A 55 26.88 13.04 -14.58
C ASP A 55 25.87 14.20 -14.44
N ASP A 56 24.73 14.11 -15.15
CA ASP A 56 23.64 15.10 -15.10
C ASP A 56 22.58 14.77 -14.06
N PHE A 57 22.82 13.76 -13.22
CA PHE A 57 21.84 13.32 -12.22
C PHE A 57 21.54 14.44 -11.20
N GLN A 58 20.27 14.76 -11.06
CA GLN A 58 19.80 15.75 -10.09
C GLN A 58 18.70 15.16 -9.21
N TRP A 59 18.89 15.27 -7.93
CA TRP A 59 17.85 14.96 -6.96
C TRP A 59 16.67 15.91 -7.11
N ARG A 60 15.52 15.38 -7.52
CA ARG A 60 14.31 16.17 -7.72
C ARG A 60 13.25 15.80 -6.69
N ARG A 61 12.49 16.82 -6.27
CA ARG A 61 11.33 16.63 -5.37
C ARG A 61 11.66 16.04 -4.00
N LEU A 62 12.90 16.04 -3.56
CA LEU A 62 13.30 15.52 -2.24
C LEU A 62 12.50 16.12 -1.09
N ARG A 63 12.05 17.39 -1.22
CA ARG A 63 11.20 18.03 -0.21
C ARG A 63 9.95 17.21 0.18
N PHE A 64 9.44 16.39 -0.72
CA PHE A 64 8.28 15.53 -0.43
C PHE A 64 8.64 14.29 0.41
N SER A 65 9.91 13.89 0.43
CA SER A 65 10.38 12.79 1.30
C SER A 65 10.82 13.28 2.68
N LEU A 66 11.02 14.58 2.88
CA LEU A 66 11.48 15.15 4.16
C LEU A 66 10.67 14.71 5.37
N PRO A 67 9.31 14.64 5.34
CA PRO A 67 8.56 14.18 6.50
C PRO A 67 8.89 12.75 6.92
N LEU A 68 9.14 11.84 5.96
CA LEU A 68 9.52 10.45 6.26
C LEU A 68 10.93 10.38 6.86
N TRP A 69 11.87 11.16 6.32
CA TRP A 69 13.22 11.26 6.87
C TRP A 69 13.24 11.91 8.26
N ALA A 70 12.38 12.90 8.51
CA ALA A 70 12.20 13.49 9.83
C ALA A 70 11.64 12.50 10.85
N LEU A 71 10.64 11.68 10.46
CA LEU A 71 10.11 10.61 11.31
C LEU A 71 11.16 9.54 11.61
N LEU A 72 11.97 9.17 10.61
CA LEU A 72 13.10 8.25 10.80
C LEU A 72 14.11 8.82 11.81
N LEU A 73 14.50 10.07 11.64
CA LEU A 73 15.41 10.76 12.56
C LEU A 73 14.84 10.79 13.98
N TRP A 74 13.56 11.09 14.13
CA TRP A 74 12.88 11.06 15.42
C TRP A 74 12.92 9.67 16.07
N GLY A 75 12.67 8.61 15.31
CA GLY A 75 12.79 7.23 15.78
C GLY A 75 14.22 6.88 16.23
N LEU A 76 15.23 7.35 15.48
CA LEU A 76 16.65 7.17 15.86
C LEU A 76 17.00 7.91 17.15
N ILE A 77 16.49 9.15 17.33
CA ILE A 77 16.67 9.92 18.57
C ILE A 77 16.05 9.17 19.76
N GLN A 78 14.88 8.56 19.59
CA GLN A 78 14.24 7.77 20.65
C GLN A 78 15.06 6.54 21.06
N LEU A 79 15.88 5.98 20.16
CA LEU A 79 16.76 4.85 20.43
C LEU A 79 18.10 5.26 21.02
N ALA A 80 18.43 6.54 20.98
CA ALA A 80 19.69 7.02 21.51
C ALA A 80 19.72 6.90 23.05
N PRO A 81 20.87 6.60 23.63
CA PRO A 81 21.04 6.38 25.08
C PRO A 81 21.15 7.71 25.84
N PHE A 82 20.16 8.58 25.72
CA PHE A 82 20.11 9.88 26.39
C PHE A 82 19.36 9.84 27.72
N GLY A 83 18.81 8.69 28.09
CA GLY A 83 18.06 8.56 29.32
C GLY A 83 18.97 8.67 30.55
N ILE A 84 18.54 9.47 31.53
CA ILE A 84 19.13 9.45 32.87
C ILE A 84 18.74 8.08 33.46
N ALA A 85 19.74 7.27 33.83
CA ALA A 85 19.49 6.02 34.55
C ALA A 85 18.67 6.38 35.80
N ALA A 86 17.39 6.06 35.82
CA ALA A 86 16.69 6.05 37.10
C ALA A 86 17.44 5.07 38.00
N PRO A 87 17.77 5.44 39.23
CA PRO A 87 18.39 4.51 40.13
C PRO A 87 17.53 3.27 40.16
N ALA A 88 18.11 2.11 39.83
CA ALA A 88 17.41 0.85 39.86
C ALA A 88 16.90 0.68 41.28
N GLY A 89 15.58 0.83 41.48
CA GLY A 89 14.91 0.51 42.74
C GLY A 89 14.88 -1.00 42.94
N GLY A 90 16.05 -1.60 42.88
CA GLY A 90 16.27 -2.97 43.35
C GLY A 90 16.41 -2.99 44.84
N PRO A 91 16.09 -4.11 45.53
CA PRO A 91 16.34 -4.27 46.96
C PRO A 91 17.80 -3.91 47.24
N VAL A 92 18.03 -3.11 48.26
CA VAL A 92 19.33 -2.58 48.66
C VAL A 92 20.34 -3.71 49.02
N ASP A 93 19.87 -4.96 49.11
CA ASP A 93 20.60 -6.12 49.55
C ASP A 93 21.00 -7.12 48.43
N ALA A 94 20.90 -6.77 47.15
CA ALA A 94 21.34 -7.65 46.09
C ALA A 94 22.89 -7.64 45.99
N PRO A 95 23.56 -8.81 46.00
CA PRO A 95 25.02 -8.87 45.92
C PRO A 95 25.49 -8.31 44.54
N PRO A 96 26.65 -7.59 44.55
CA PRO A 96 27.16 -6.89 43.35
C PRO A 96 27.48 -7.76 42.15
N GLU A 97 27.57 -9.08 42.34
CA GLU A 97 27.87 -10.08 41.28
C GLU A 97 26.65 -10.42 40.41
N SER A 98 25.46 -9.98 40.77
CA SER A 98 24.22 -10.28 40.02
C SER A 98 23.82 -9.18 38.99
N LEU A 99 24.67 -8.19 38.75
CA LEU A 99 24.42 -7.18 37.70
C LEU A 99 24.54 -7.83 36.33
N SER A 100 23.40 -8.24 35.77
CA SER A 100 23.37 -8.74 34.40
C SER A 100 23.75 -7.64 33.42
N LEU A 101 24.42 -8.00 32.30
CA LEU A 101 24.74 -7.06 31.20
C LEU A 101 23.52 -6.26 30.70
N ALA A 102 22.30 -6.75 30.97
CA ALA A 102 21.07 -6.05 30.69
C ALA A 102 20.86 -4.77 31.53
N GLN A 103 21.46 -4.72 32.75
CA GLN A 103 21.38 -3.56 33.65
C GLN A 103 22.42 -2.47 33.32
N LEU A 104 23.40 -2.79 32.47
CA LEU A 104 24.42 -1.84 32.00
C LEU A 104 23.91 -1.04 30.73
N ARG A 105 22.72 -1.31 30.22
CA ARG A 105 22.19 -0.56 29.10
C ARG A 105 21.73 0.82 29.57
N LEU A 106 22.34 1.87 29.02
CA LEU A 106 21.86 3.22 29.21
C LEU A 106 20.39 3.30 28.76
N PRO A 107 19.49 3.87 29.58
CA PRO A 107 18.08 3.96 29.24
C PRO A 107 17.90 4.82 27.99
N THR A 108 17.12 4.33 27.06
CA THR A 108 16.69 5.06 25.86
C THR A 108 15.46 5.90 26.20
N ILE A 109 15.15 6.89 25.34
CA ILE A 109 13.89 7.66 25.44
C ILE A 109 12.69 6.73 25.19
N SER A 110 12.86 5.76 24.31
CA SER A 110 11.83 4.76 24.05
C SER A 110 11.61 3.83 25.23
N LYS A 111 10.34 3.63 25.61
CA LYS A 111 9.93 2.64 26.62
C LYS A 111 10.05 1.20 26.13
N ASP A 112 9.94 0.98 24.82
CA ASP A 112 10.14 -0.31 24.15
C ASP A 112 11.11 -0.14 22.99
N PRO A 113 12.43 -0.22 23.26
CA PRO A 113 13.45 -0.05 22.23
C PRO A 113 13.39 -1.11 21.13
N GLN A 114 12.91 -2.32 21.43
CA GLN A 114 12.81 -3.38 20.43
C GLN A 114 11.78 -3.04 19.36
N SER A 115 10.54 -2.75 19.77
CA SER A 115 9.50 -2.34 18.84
C SER A 115 9.88 -1.06 18.09
N THR A 116 10.57 -0.11 18.74
CA THR A 116 11.05 1.11 18.07
C THR A 116 12.07 0.79 16.99
N ARG A 117 13.02 -0.15 17.19
CA ARG A 117 13.97 -0.58 16.15
C ARG A 117 13.27 -1.16 14.94
N GLU A 118 12.27 -2.01 15.15
CA GLU A 118 11.47 -2.57 14.05
C GLU A 118 10.73 -1.49 13.25
N VAL A 119 10.14 -0.51 13.94
CA VAL A 119 9.47 0.63 13.28
C VAL A 119 10.47 1.48 12.51
N VAL A 120 11.66 1.75 13.08
CA VAL A 120 12.74 2.49 12.42
C VAL A 120 13.22 1.78 11.15
N ALA A 121 13.41 0.46 11.18
CA ALA A 121 13.79 -0.32 10.00
C ALA A 121 12.73 -0.21 8.89
N ARG A 122 11.45 -0.36 9.25
CA ARG A 122 10.33 -0.18 8.30
C ARG A 122 10.24 1.24 7.73
N LEU A 123 10.42 2.25 8.58
CA LEU A 123 10.43 3.65 8.14
C LEU A 123 11.60 3.93 7.19
N LEU A 124 12.78 3.36 7.45
CA LEU A 124 13.92 3.47 6.55
C LEU A 124 13.60 2.86 5.19
N ALA A 125 13.08 1.64 5.16
CA ALA A 125 12.67 0.98 3.92
C ALA A 125 11.63 1.82 3.14
N LEU A 126 10.60 2.31 3.82
CA LEU A 126 9.58 3.16 3.21
C LEU A 126 10.13 4.49 2.70
N ALA A 127 11.04 5.14 3.44
CA ALA A 127 11.69 6.39 3.02
C ALA A 127 12.55 6.17 1.76
N ILE A 128 13.25 5.05 1.67
CA ILE A 128 14.02 4.66 0.48
C ILE A 128 13.07 4.44 -0.71
N TYR A 129 12.03 3.58 -0.56
CA TYR A 129 11.06 3.32 -1.63
C TYR A 129 10.39 4.59 -2.13
N PHE A 130 9.98 5.46 -1.21
CA PHE A 130 9.34 6.71 -1.56
C PHE A 130 10.30 7.65 -2.31
N THR A 131 11.55 7.74 -1.85
CA THR A 131 12.59 8.56 -2.51
C THR A 131 12.89 8.05 -3.93
N VAL A 132 13.05 6.73 -4.09
CA VAL A 132 13.20 6.08 -5.41
C VAL A 132 12.00 6.37 -6.30
N ALA A 133 10.78 6.20 -5.78
CA ALA A 133 9.55 6.48 -6.53
C ALA A 133 9.49 7.92 -7.04
N LEU A 134 9.89 8.92 -6.22
CA LEU A 134 9.94 10.32 -6.63
C LEU A 134 10.90 10.55 -7.82
N GLN A 135 12.00 9.82 -7.88
CA GLN A 135 12.96 9.93 -8.99
C GLN A 135 12.45 9.22 -10.25
N VAL A 136 12.01 7.99 -10.12
CA VAL A 136 11.58 7.13 -11.24
C VAL A 136 10.30 7.66 -11.91
N PHE A 137 9.31 8.13 -11.12
CA PHE A 137 8.05 8.63 -11.67
C PHE A 137 8.10 10.08 -12.20
N ARG A 138 9.28 10.66 -12.36
CA ARG A 138 9.43 11.96 -13.04
C ARG A 138 9.03 11.88 -14.52
N CYS A 139 9.30 10.76 -15.19
CA CYS A 139 9.02 10.55 -16.59
C CYS A 139 7.53 10.16 -16.81
N SER A 140 6.90 10.73 -17.84
CA SER A 140 5.52 10.42 -18.19
C SER A 140 5.33 8.98 -18.68
N ALA A 141 6.35 8.41 -19.33
CA ALA A 141 6.35 7.01 -19.77
C ALA A 141 6.33 6.05 -18.57
N ALA A 142 7.19 6.30 -17.56
CA ALA A 142 7.21 5.52 -16.32
C ALA A 142 5.86 5.55 -15.60
N ARG A 143 5.25 6.73 -15.49
CA ARG A 143 3.91 6.86 -14.87
C ARG A 143 2.83 6.10 -15.65
N ARG A 144 2.84 6.16 -16.98
CA ARG A 144 1.89 5.38 -17.81
C ARG A 144 2.08 3.89 -17.65
N LEU A 145 3.33 3.41 -17.62
CA LEU A 145 3.62 2.00 -17.37
C LEU A 145 3.14 1.58 -15.97
N ALA A 146 3.44 2.36 -14.95
CA ALA A 146 2.98 2.08 -13.58
C ALA A 146 1.47 2.00 -13.47
N VAL A 147 0.72 2.97 -14.05
CA VAL A 147 -0.75 2.93 -14.06
C VAL A 147 -1.26 1.68 -14.73
N ARG A 148 -0.68 1.29 -15.88
CA ARG A 148 -1.07 0.08 -16.61
C ARG A 148 -0.80 -1.19 -15.80
N VAL A 149 0.40 -1.34 -15.27
CA VAL A 149 0.81 -2.51 -14.48
C VAL A 149 -0.04 -2.63 -13.22
N LEU A 150 -0.20 -1.55 -12.47
CA LEU A 150 -0.98 -1.56 -11.22
C LEU A 150 -2.48 -1.74 -11.46
N ALA A 151 -3.03 -1.24 -12.57
CA ALA A 151 -4.43 -1.49 -12.93
C ALA A 151 -4.67 -2.97 -13.29
N VAL A 152 -3.76 -3.58 -14.07
CA VAL A 152 -3.83 -5.02 -14.39
C VAL A 152 -3.64 -5.86 -13.13
N PHE A 153 -2.70 -5.49 -12.27
CA PHE A 153 -2.51 -6.16 -10.98
C PHE A 153 -3.74 -6.03 -10.09
N GLY A 154 -4.32 -4.82 -9.96
CA GLY A 154 -5.55 -4.59 -9.20
C GLY A 154 -6.72 -5.42 -9.70
N LEU A 155 -6.88 -5.54 -11.03
CA LEU A 155 -7.86 -6.44 -11.65
C LEU A 155 -7.61 -7.90 -11.24
N ALA A 156 -6.38 -8.39 -11.44
CA ALA A 156 -6.03 -9.79 -11.19
C ALA A 156 -6.21 -10.19 -9.72
N ILE A 157 -5.72 -9.36 -8.79
CA ILE A 157 -5.81 -9.65 -7.35
C ILE A 157 -7.24 -9.54 -6.83
N SER A 158 -8.04 -8.62 -7.40
CA SER A 158 -9.45 -8.48 -7.06
C SER A 158 -10.27 -9.66 -7.58
N PHE A 159 -9.99 -10.11 -8.80
CA PHE A 159 -10.59 -11.33 -9.35
C PHE A 159 -10.24 -12.56 -8.50
N LEU A 160 -8.96 -12.73 -8.15
CA LEU A 160 -8.52 -13.81 -7.27
C LEU A 160 -9.23 -13.76 -5.91
N ALA A 161 -9.39 -12.57 -5.33
CA ALA A 161 -10.07 -12.41 -4.05
C ALA A 161 -11.55 -12.80 -4.11
N ILE A 162 -12.26 -12.45 -5.19
CA ILE A 162 -13.65 -12.87 -5.43
C ILE A 162 -13.71 -14.39 -5.62
N ALA A 163 -12.85 -14.96 -6.47
CA ALA A 163 -12.79 -16.39 -6.71
C ALA A 163 -12.54 -17.16 -5.41
N GLN A 164 -11.54 -16.74 -4.62
CA GLN A 164 -11.26 -17.34 -3.32
C GLN A 164 -12.45 -17.23 -2.35
N ARG A 165 -13.18 -16.11 -2.34
CA ARG A 165 -14.37 -15.94 -1.50
C ARG A 165 -15.48 -16.90 -1.87
N LEU A 166 -15.72 -17.11 -3.17
CA LEU A 166 -16.76 -17.99 -3.68
C LEU A 166 -16.42 -19.48 -3.50
N THR A 167 -15.14 -19.83 -3.52
CA THR A 167 -14.63 -21.21 -3.41
C THR A 167 -13.89 -21.45 -2.09
N TRP A 168 -14.29 -20.76 -1.03
CA TRP A 168 -13.60 -20.77 0.26
C TRP A 168 -13.56 -22.16 0.90
N ASN A 169 -12.35 -22.66 1.16
CA ASN A 169 -12.08 -23.95 1.80
C ASN A 169 -11.47 -23.84 3.21
N GLY A 170 -11.57 -22.69 3.87
CA GLY A 170 -10.98 -22.44 5.19
C GLY A 170 -9.50 -22.03 5.15
N ARG A 171 -8.90 -21.86 3.94
CA ARG A 171 -7.48 -21.58 3.76
C ARG A 171 -7.25 -20.38 2.85
N LEU A 172 -6.26 -19.54 3.22
CA LEU A 172 -5.81 -18.45 2.39
C LEU A 172 -5.04 -19.01 1.18
N TYR A 173 -5.30 -18.49 -0.02
CA TYR A 173 -4.81 -19.05 -1.27
C TYR A 173 -5.11 -20.56 -1.45
N TRP A 174 -6.16 -21.06 -0.78
CA TRP A 174 -6.58 -22.49 -0.73
C TRP A 174 -5.56 -23.45 -0.09
N VAL A 175 -4.41 -22.97 0.37
CA VAL A 175 -3.32 -23.80 0.93
C VAL A 175 -2.96 -23.45 2.37
N ARG A 176 -2.96 -22.16 2.73
CA ARG A 176 -2.50 -21.70 4.05
C ARG A 176 -3.64 -21.67 5.06
N GLN A 177 -3.49 -22.39 6.16
CA GLN A 177 -4.42 -22.28 7.29
C GLN A 177 -4.37 -20.89 7.93
N VAL A 178 -5.52 -20.40 8.33
CA VAL A 178 -5.68 -19.12 9.02
C VAL A 178 -6.30 -19.35 10.40
N SER A 179 -5.94 -18.51 11.36
CA SER A 179 -6.55 -18.54 12.69
C SER A 179 -8.07 -18.26 12.59
N ALA A 180 -8.85 -18.89 13.47
CA ALA A 180 -10.29 -18.66 13.57
C ALA A 180 -10.67 -17.20 13.90
N PHE A 181 -9.72 -16.43 14.45
CA PHE A 181 -9.93 -15.02 14.84
C PHE A 181 -9.71 -14.02 13.70
N VAL A 182 -9.25 -14.46 12.53
CA VAL A 182 -9.05 -13.58 11.37
C VAL A 182 -10.20 -13.69 10.38
N SER A 183 -10.46 -12.61 9.68
CA SER A 183 -11.47 -12.53 8.62
C SER A 183 -10.78 -12.25 7.28
N PRO A 184 -10.23 -13.28 6.61
CA PRO A 184 -9.42 -13.12 5.43
C PRO A 184 -10.25 -12.72 4.20
N PHE A 185 -9.62 -11.92 3.34
CA PHE A 185 -10.13 -11.63 2.01
C PHE A 185 -8.96 -11.37 1.03
N GLY A 186 -8.96 -12.04 -0.10
CA GLY A 186 -7.84 -12.00 -1.04
C GLY A 186 -6.53 -12.48 -0.38
N PRO A 187 -5.41 -11.77 -0.56
CA PRO A 187 -4.11 -12.14 0.01
C PRO A 187 -3.95 -11.80 1.50
N TYR A 188 -4.91 -11.10 2.09
CA TYR A 188 -4.80 -10.58 3.45
C TYR A 188 -5.60 -11.41 4.46
N GLY A 189 -5.02 -11.58 5.66
CA GLY A 189 -5.73 -12.15 6.80
C GLY A 189 -6.83 -11.20 7.35
N ASN A 190 -6.85 -9.95 6.92
CA ASN A 190 -7.84 -8.96 7.32
C ASN A 190 -8.45 -8.28 6.08
N TYR A 191 -9.76 -8.40 5.93
CA TYR A 191 -10.52 -7.82 4.83
C TYR A 191 -10.40 -6.29 4.72
N ASN A 192 -10.14 -5.58 5.83
CA ASN A 192 -9.93 -4.13 5.79
C ASN A 192 -8.63 -3.76 5.08
N HIS A 193 -7.57 -4.55 5.24
CA HIS A 193 -6.31 -4.32 4.51
C HIS A 193 -6.47 -4.56 3.01
N PHE A 194 -7.27 -5.55 2.62
CA PHE A 194 -7.62 -5.75 1.22
C PHE A 194 -8.38 -4.53 0.66
N ALA A 195 -9.39 -4.05 1.37
CA ALA A 195 -10.13 -2.86 0.96
C ALA A 195 -9.21 -1.65 0.81
N GLY A 196 -8.32 -1.39 1.79
CA GLY A 196 -7.34 -0.31 1.73
C GLY A 196 -6.39 -0.43 0.53
N MET A 197 -5.96 -1.64 0.16
CA MET A 197 -5.18 -1.85 -1.06
C MET A 197 -5.98 -1.47 -2.31
N VAL A 198 -7.23 -1.92 -2.40
CA VAL A 198 -8.09 -1.58 -3.55
C VAL A 198 -8.34 -0.07 -3.62
N GLU A 199 -8.56 0.61 -2.51
CA GLU A 199 -8.70 2.06 -2.43
C GLU A 199 -7.49 2.81 -3.01
N LEU A 200 -6.28 2.28 -2.87
CA LEU A 200 -5.07 2.84 -3.45
C LEU A 200 -4.94 2.57 -4.95
N LEU A 201 -5.39 1.42 -5.42
CA LEU A 201 -5.23 1.00 -6.83
C LEU A 201 -6.39 1.47 -7.73
N PHE A 202 -7.62 1.45 -7.22
CA PHE A 202 -8.83 1.81 -7.96
C PHE A 202 -8.78 3.20 -8.64
N PRO A 203 -8.24 4.27 -8.01
CA PRO A 203 -8.17 5.57 -8.64
C PRO A 203 -7.38 5.61 -9.96
N LEU A 204 -6.43 4.71 -10.15
CA LEU A 204 -5.56 4.68 -11.32
C LEU A 204 -6.33 4.38 -12.63
N PRO A 205 -6.99 3.22 -12.78
CA PRO A 205 -7.80 2.93 -13.95
C PRO A 205 -9.02 3.86 -14.06
N PHE A 206 -9.59 4.29 -12.95
CA PHE A 206 -10.77 5.15 -12.95
C PHE A 206 -10.45 6.56 -13.44
N ALA A 207 -9.37 7.19 -12.96
CA ALA A 207 -8.90 8.48 -13.49
C ALA A 207 -8.58 8.40 -14.99
N TRP A 208 -7.97 7.30 -15.42
CA TRP A 208 -7.67 7.10 -16.84
C TRP A 208 -8.95 7.04 -17.69
N LEU A 209 -9.98 6.33 -17.22
CA LEU A 209 -11.29 6.27 -17.91
C LEU A 209 -11.96 7.63 -18.06
N ILE A 210 -11.82 8.48 -17.05
CA ILE A 210 -12.45 9.81 -17.02
C ILE A 210 -11.69 10.82 -17.87
N PHE A 211 -10.37 10.89 -17.70
CA PHE A 211 -9.55 11.99 -18.22
C PHE A 211 -8.75 11.65 -19.48
N SER A 212 -8.55 10.35 -19.78
CA SER A 212 -7.85 9.96 -20.99
C SER A 212 -8.75 9.93 -22.22
N ARG A 213 -8.14 10.22 -23.38
CA ARG A 213 -8.75 10.08 -24.69
C ARG A 213 -8.47 8.72 -25.33
N GLY A 214 -7.92 7.76 -24.60
CA GLY A 214 -7.61 6.41 -25.07
C GLY A 214 -8.83 5.71 -25.69
N ARG A 215 -8.59 4.90 -26.71
CA ARG A 215 -9.61 4.21 -27.52
C ARG A 215 -9.41 2.70 -27.50
N GLY A 216 -10.46 1.95 -27.79
CA GLY A 216 -10.41 0.51 -28.01
C GLY A 216 -10.20 -0.33 -26.76
N GLY A 217 -9.40 -1.40 -26.88
CA GLY A 217 -9.24 -2.44 -25.87
C GLY A 217 -8.73 -1.96 -24.51
N GLU A 218 -7.86 -0.94 -24.50
CA GLU A 218 -7.34 -0.37 -23.24
C GLU A 218 -8.46 0.25 -22.38
N ARG A 219 -9.45 0.90 -23.02
CA ARG A 219 -10.60 1.45 -22.30
C ARG A 219 -11.49 0.36 -21.71
N ILE A 220 -11.69 -0.72 -22.46
CA ILE A 220 -12.45 -1.89 -21.99
C ILE A 220 -11.74 -2.53 -20.80
N LEU A 221 -10.43 -2.74 -20.89
CA LEU A 221 -9.62 -3.31 -19.81
C LEU A 221 -9.76 -2.50 -18.51
N TYR A 222 -9.62 -1.18 -18.58
CA TYR A 222 -9.75 -0.34 -17.39
C TYR A 222 -11.18 -0.28 -16.85
N ALA A 223 -12.19 -0.35 -17.72
CA ALA A 223 -13.57 -0.43 -17.28
C ALA A 223 -13.83 -1.73 -16.50
N ILE A 224 -13.35 -2.87 -17.02
CA ILE A 224 -13.44 -4.17 -16.35
C ILE A 224 -12.68 -4.12 -15.03
N ALA A 225 -11.46 -3.56 -15.02
CA ALA A 225 -10.67 -3.42 -13.80
C ALA A 225 -11.42 -2.64 -12.71
N VAL A 226 -12.03 -1.51 -13.06
CA VAL A 226 -12.83 -0.71 -12.11
C VAL A 226 -14.01 -1.49 -11.57
N VAL A 227 -14.78 -2.17 -12.44
CA VAL A 227 -15.94 -2.97 -12.01
C VAL A 227 -15.53 -4.07 -11.04
N ILE A 228 -14.51 -4.86 -11.38
CA ILE A 228 -14.05 -5.99 -10.56
C ILE A 228 -13.44 -5.51 -9.24
N MET A 229 -12.65 -4.42 -9.25
CA MET A 229 -12.06 -3.86 -8.04
C MET A 229 -13.11 -3.32 -7.07
N VAL A 230 -14.11 -2.57 -7.57
CA VAL A 230 -15.21 -2.06 -6.74
C VAL A 230 -16.03 -3.24 -6.19
N THR A 231 -16.36 -4.23 -7.02
CA THR A 231 -17.07 -5.44 -6.58
C THR A 231 -16.30 -6.17 -5.48
N ALA A 232 -14.99 -6.38 -5.63
CA ALA A 232 -14.16 -7.02 -4.62
C ALA A 232 -14.12 -6.24 -3.31
N ALA A 233 -14.02 -4.92 -3.37
CA ALA A 233 -14.03 -4.06 -2.19
C ALA A 233 -15.37 -4.13 -1.45
N VAL A 234 -16.50 -4.15 -2.15
CA VAL A 234 -17.83 -4.34 -1.53
C VAL A 234 -17.94 -5.73 -0.90
N LEU A 235 -17.51 -6.79 -1.62
CA LEU A 235 -17.55 -8.17 -1.13
C LEU A 235 -16.58 -8.42 0.04
N SER A 236 -15.56 -7.56 0.22
CA SER A 236 -14.69 -7.59 1.41
C SER A 236 -15.46 -7.27 2.69
N MET A 237 -16.63 -6.62 2.59
CA MET A 237 -17.47 -6.21 3.72
C MET A 237 -16.80 -5.16 4.63
N SER A 238 -15.79 -4.44 4.14
CA SER A 238 -15.16 -3.32 4.85
C SER A 238 -16.04 -2.08 4.77
N ARG A 239 -16.60 -1.66 5.91
CA ARG A 239 -17.42 -0.43 5.98
C ARG A 239 -16.61 0.81 5.61
N ALA A 240 -15.38 0.90 6.15
CA ALA A 240 -14.45 1.98 5.81
C ALA A 240 -14.12 1.98 4.31
N GLY A 241 -13.81 0.81 3.74
CA GLY A 241 -13.51 0.68 2.31
C GLY A 241 -14.66 1.12 1.41
N MET A 242 -15.90 0.73 1.73
CA MET A 242 -17.07 1.17 0.98
C MET A 242 -17.28 2.69 1.07
N LEU A 243 -17.10 3.28 2.26
CA LEU A 243 -17.19 4.73 2.44
C LEU A 243 -16.11 5.47 1.66
N THR A 244 -14.86 5.02 1.75
CA THR A 244 -13.73 5.65 1.04
C THR A 244 -13.90 5.59 -0.47
N ILE A 245 -14.33 4.45 -1.02
CA ILE A 245 -14.64 4.34 -2.46
C ILE A 245 -15.78 5.29 -2.83
N GLY A 246 -16.82 5.41 -2.01
CA GLY A 246 -17.91 6.38 -2.23
C GLY A 246 -17.38 7.82 -2.30
N VAL A 247 -16.51 8.22 -1.37
CA VAL A 247 -15.86 9.55 -1.36
C VAL A 247 -14.97 9.75 -2.59
N GLN A 248 -14.18 8.75 -2.97
CA GLN A 248 -13.36 8.80 -4.19
C GLN A 248 -14.21 8.98 -5.44
N LEU A 249 -15.32 8.24 -5.55
CA LEU A 249 -16.25 8.37 -6.67
C LEU A 249 -16.86 9.77 -6.75
N ALA A 250 -17.30 10.33 -5.62
CA ALA A 250 -17.81 11.69 -5.55
C ALA A 250 -16.75 12.72 -5.97
N PHE A 251 -15.51 12.55 -5.50
CA PHE A 251 -14.37 13.40 -5.89
C PHE A 251 -14.12 13.36 -7.40
N PHE A 252 -14.02 12.17 -7.99
CA PHE A 252 -13.80 12.02 -9.43
C PHE A 252 -14.97 12.52 -10.27
N ALA A 253 -16.21 12.35 -9.80
CA ALA A 253 -17.38 12.91 -10.47
C ALA A 253 -17.34 14.43 -10.48
N GLY A 254 -17.04 15.06 -9.34
CA GLY A 254 -16.84 16.50 -9.22
C GLY A 254 -15.70 17.03 -10.10
N ALA A 255 -14.54 16.35 -10.05
CA ALA A 255 -13.39 16.70 -10.89
C ALA A 255 -13.69 16.58 -12.39
N ALA A 256 -14.40 15.52 -12.80
CA ALA A 256 -14.84 15.33 -14.19
C ALA A 256 -15.83 16.42 -14.65
N PHE A 257 -16.78 16.78 -13.78
CA PHE A 257 -17.73 17.86 -14.04
C PHE A 257 -17.03 19.20 -14.25
N LEU A 258 -16.12 19.59 -13.33
CA LEU A 258 -15.37 20.84 -13.42
C LEU A 258 -14.46 20.88 -14.66
N HIS A 259 -13.76 19.78 -14.94
CA HIS A 259 -12.88 19.67 -16.10
C HIS A 259 -13.64 19.88 -17.41
N ARG A 260 -14.84 19.31 -17.53
CA ARG A 260 -15.68 19.41 -18.73
C ARG A 260 -16.33 20.76 -18.89
N ARG A 261 -16.83 21.34 -17.78
CA ARG A 261 -17.38 22.69 -17.79
C ARG A 261 -16.37 23.68 -18.37
N ARG A 262 -15.09 23.51 -18.05
CA ARG A 262 -14.00 24.34 -18.61
C ARG A 262 -13.73 24.09 -20.10
N GLN A 263 -14.08 22.92 -20.63
CA GLN A 263 -13.89 22.55 -22.05
C GLN A 263 -15.14 22.71 -22.91
N GLY A 264 -16.24 23.27 -22.40
CA GLY A 264 -17.50 23.46 -23.13
C GLY A 264 -18.24 22.17 -23.46
N GLY A 265 -17.90 21.04 -22.83
CA GLY A 265 -18.49 19.72 -23.08
C GLY A 265 -19.52 19.29 -22.05
N GLY A 266 -20.55 18.55 -22.50
CA GLY A 266 -21.57 17.95 -21.62
C GLY A 266 -21.06 16.77 -20.79
N PRO A 267 -21.80 16.32 -19.76
CA PRO A 267 -21.42 15.18 -18.89
C PRO A 267 -21.39 13.87 -19.68
N ARG A 268 -20.35 13.05 -19.48
CA ARG A 268 -20.35 11.65 -19.95
C ARG A 268 -20.85 10.76 -18.83
N LEU A 269 -21.94 10.07 -19.07
CA LEU A 269 -22.55 9.14 -18.12
C LEU A 269 -21.76 7.83 -17.98
N THR A 270 -20.86 7.52 -18.91
CA THR A 270 -20.13 6.25 -18.94
C THR A 270 -19.43 5.88 -17.61
N PRO A 271 -18.68 6.78 -16.93
CA PRO A 271 -18.07 6.42 -15.65
C PRO A 271 -19.11 6.15 -14.56
N LEU A 272 -20.20 6.90 -14.56
CA LEU A 272 -21.31 6.70 -13.62
C LEU A 272 -21.99 5.34 -13.85
N LEU A 273 -22.26 4.99 -15.11
CA LEU A 273 -22.86 3.70 -15.47
C LEU A 273 -21.98 2.52 -15.06
N ILE A 274 -20.65 2.65 -15.19
CA ILE A 274 -19.70 1.63 -14.74
C ILE A 274 -19.81 1.42 -13.23
N VAL A 275 -19.88 2.51 -12.47
CA VAL A 275 -20.01 2.44 -10.99
C VAL A 275 -21.35 1.84 -10.59
N VAL A 276 -22.43 2.30 -11.19
CA VAL A 276 -23.78 1.75 -10.95
C VAL A 276 -23.78 0.25 -11.29
N GLY A 277 -23.19 -0.15 -12.41
CA GLY A 277 -23.05 -1.57 -12.78
C GLY A 277 -22.25 -2.38 -11.75
N ALA A 278 -21.15 -1.83 -11.23
CA ALA A 278 -20.35 -2.48 -10.18
C ALA A 278 -21.14 -2.64 -8.87
N VAL A 279 -21.89 -1.62 -8.46
CA VAL A 279 -22.76 -1.68 -7.27
C VAL A 279 -23.87 -2.72 -7.46
N LEU A 280 -24.54 -2.71 -8.60
CA LEU A 280 -25.60 -3.70 -8.90
C LEU A 280 -25.04 -5.13 -8.94
N LEU A 281 -23.88 -5.35 -9.53
CA LEU A 281 -23.20 -6.64 -9.53
C LEU A 281 -22.84 -7.08 -8.11
N SER A 282 -22.35 -6.17 -7.28
CA SER A 282 -22.03 -6.45 -5.88
C SER A 282 -23.27 -6.82 -5.06
N LEU A 283 -24.39 -6.12 -5.28
CA LEU A 283 -25.66 -6.43 -4.65
C LEU A 283 -26.18 -7.80 -5.11
N TRP A 284 -26.08 -8.10 -6.39
CA TRP A 284 -26.52 -9.38 -6.93
C TRP A 284 -25.73 -10.58 -6.36
N ILE A 285 -24.40 -10.44 -6.22
CA ILE A 285 -23.54 -11.51 -5.68
C ILE A 285 -23.64 -11.64 -4.15
N GLY A 286 -23.85 -10.55 -3.43
CA GLY A 286 -23.62 -10.49 -1.98
C GLY A 286 -24.68 -9.77 -1.14
N TYR A 287 -25.93 -9.60 -1.61
CA TYR A 287 -26.93 -8.85 -0.85
C TYR A 287 -27.23 -9.46 0.53
N GLN A 288 -27.31 -10.79 0.65
CA GLN A 288 -27.64 -11.46 1.91
C GLN A 288 -26.58 -11.28 3.01
N PRO A 289 -25.27 -11.50 2.76
CA PRO A 289 -24.22 -11.19 3.71
C PRO A 289 -24.15 -9.71 4.08
N LEU A 290 -24.42 -8.81 3.11
CA LEU A 290 -24.44 -7.36 3.35
C LEU A 290 -25.54 -6.98 4.36
N LEU A 291 -26.77 -7.45 4.16
CA LEU A 291 -27.88 -7.15 5.05
C LEU A 291 -27.63 -7.62 6.50
N ARG A 292 -27.08 -8.83 6.67
CA ARG A 292 -26.72 -9.34 8.01
C ARG A 292 -25.72 -8.45 8.71
N ARG A 293 -24.72 -7.92 7.99
CA ARG A 293 -23.65 -7.09 8.58
C ARG A 293 -24.11 -5.67 8.92
N PHE A 294 -25.04 -5.10 8.17
CA PHE A 294 -25.65 -3.81 8.49
C PHE A 294 -26.66 -3.93 9.64
N GLY A 295 -27.36 -5.07 9.77
CA GLY A 295 -28.26 -5.34 10.89
C GLY A 295 -27.56 -5.42 12.26
N THR A 296 -26.27 -5.74 12.33
CA THR A 296 -25.47 -5.74 13.58
C THR A 296 -25.09 -4.36 14.09
N ILE A 297 -25.50 -3.26 13.43
CA ILE A 297 -25.26 -1.88 13.91
C ILE A 297 -26.34 -1.47 14.93
N GLN A 298 -27.47 -2.18 14.99
CA GLN A 298 -28.60 -1.85 15.85
C GLN A 298 -28.63 -2.63 17.18
N GLN A 299 -27.64 -3.47 17.41
CA GLN A 299 -27.41 -4.15 18.69
C GLN A 299 -26.12 -3.63 19.35
#